data_4579bb4a0b432cb2acdc5801cc66f7f0
#
_entry.id   4579bb4a0b432cb2acdc5801cc66f7f0
#
_cell.length_a   1.000
_cell.length_b   1.000
_cell.length_c   1.000
_cell.angle_alpha   90.00
_cell.angle_beta   90.00
_cell.angle_gamma   90.00
#
_symmetry.space_group_name_H-M   'P 1'
#
loop_
_entity.id
_entity.type
_entity.pdbx_description
1 polymer ?
#
loop_
_entity_poly.entity_id
_entity_poly.type
_entity_poly.pdbx_seq_one_letter_code
_entity_poly.pdbx_strand_id
1 'polypeptide(L)'
;FLALVLLFLLVVLISCLFVDPKKLLEKPSGYFRFLLNEFCRLALALGGVHVNVTGLEKVPRDSRFLLVSNHRFAFDPLVFYSSMPWADLAFLSKKENFSIFVVAQIMRKLLCLPVDRNNDRESLKSILKAIQFIKDDKASIAVFPEGRTNRTADPLLPYRCGVFKIAQKANVPIVICS
;
A
#
# COMPACT_ATOMS: atom_id res chain seq x y z
N PHE A 1 26.98 8.23 -8.49
CA PHE A 1 25.81 7.41 -8.17
C PHE A 1 25.42 7.55 -6.70
N LEU A 2 26.31 7.23 -5.73
CA LEU A 2 26.02 7.29 -4.29
C LEU A 2 25.52 8.68 -3.85
N ALA A 3 26.15 9.75 -4.32
CA ALA A 3 25.74 11.12 -4.01
C ALA A 3 24.28 11.42 -4.45
N LEU A 4 23.87 10.92 -5.61
CA LEU A 4 22.50 11.10 -6.11
C LEU A 4 21.48 10.31 -5.26
N VAL A 5 21.82 9.11 -4.82
CA VAL A 5 21.00 8.32 -3.91
C VAL A 5 20.84 9.05 -2.57
N LEU A 6 21.93 9.53 -2.00
CA LEU A 6 21.90 10.28 -0.75
C LEU A 6 21.09 11.56 -0.87
N LEU A 7 21.24 12.29 -1.99
CA LEU A 7 20.45 13.49 -2.26
C LEU A 7 18.95 13.16 -2.35
N PHE A 8 18.60 12.07 -3.05
CA PHE A 8 17.21 11.62 -3.14
C PHE A 8 16.62 11.27 -1.77
N LEU A 9 17.37 10.52 -0.94
CA LEU A 9 16.93 10.18 0.42
C LEU A 9 16.79 11.43 1.30
N LEU A 10 17.67 12.41 1.13
CA LEU A 10 17.57 13.70 1.82
C LEU A 10 16.30 14.46 1.39
N VAL A 11 15.96 14.48 0.11
CA VAL A 11 14.73 15.11 -0.41
C VAL A 11 13.50 14.42 0.21
N VAL A 12 13.47 13.09 0.28
CA VAL A 12 12.38 12.34 0.91
C VAL A 12 12.27 12.72 2.38
N LEU A 13 13.36 12.74 3.12
CA LEU A 13 13.39 13.10 4.54
C LEU A 13 12.89 14.54 4.78
N ILE A 14 13.41 15.50 4.03
CA ILE A 14 12.98 16.91 4.13
C ILE A 14 11.50 17.03 3.82
N SER A 15 11.01 16.38 2.75
CA SER A 15 9.60 16.40 2.40
C SER A 15 8.71 15.86 3.53
N CYS A 16 9.17 14.84 4.24
CA CYS A 16 8.45 14.27 5.39
C CYS A 16 8.38 15.22 6.59
N LEU A 17 9.36 16.11 6.78
CA LEU A 17 9.35 17.10 7.88
C LEU A 17 8.19 18.11 7.74
N PHE A 18 7.74 18.39 6.52
CA PHE A 18 6.65 19.33 6.24
C PHE A 18 5.28 18.66 6.17
N VAL A 19 5.17 17.38 6.50
CA VAL A 19 3.88 16.68 6.55
C VAL A 19 3.19 16.95 7.88
N ASP A 20 2.06 17.65 7.84
CA ASP A 20 1.16 17.75 8.99
C ASP A 20 0.40 16.41 9.16
N PRO A 21 0.61 15.66 10.25
CA PRO A 21 -0.04 14.38 10.48
C PRO A 21 -1.53 14.51 10.79
N LYS A 22 -1.99 15.71 11.14
CA LYS A 22 -3.42 15.98 11.47
C LYS A 22 -4.24 16.37 10.25
N LYS A 23 -3.58 16.79 9.16
CA LYS A 23 -4.27 17.22 7.94
C LYS A 23 -4.87 16.01 7.24
N LEU A 24 -6.19 15.95 7.19
CA LEU A 24 -6.91 14.98 6.37
C LEU A 24 -6.73 15.33 4.89
N LEU A 25 -6.39 14.32 4.10
CA LEU A 25 -6.28 14.47 2.65
C LEU A 25 -7.57 14.02 1.99
N GLU A 26 -8.00 14.79 1.00
CA GLU A 26 -9.14 14.43 0.15
C GLU A 26 -8.75 13.42 -0.91
N LYS A 27 -7.49 13.47 -1.38
CA LYS A 27 -6.93 12.55 -2.37
C LYS A 27 -5.46 12.24 -2.07
N PRO A 28 -4.91 11.13 -2.59
CA PRO A 28 -3.49 10.81 -2.45
C PRO A 28 -2.61 11.91 -3.04
N SER A 29 -1.47 12.14 -2.41
CA SER A 29 -0.49 13.11 -2.92
C SER A 29 0.29 12.53 -4.10
N GLY A 30 0.13 13.11 -5.29
CA GLY A 30 0.90 12.72 -6.47
C GLY A 30 2.42 12.88 -6.26
N TYR A 31 2.85 13.92 -5.55
CA TYR A 31 4.26 14.13 -5.22
C TYR A 31 4.84 12.99 -4.36
N PHE A 32 4.17 12.62 -3.26
CA PHE A 32 4.63 11.52 -2.41
C PHE A 32 4.52 10.16 -3.11
N ARG A 33 3.55 9.99 -4.01
CA ARG A 33 3.46 8.80 -4.85
C ARG A 33 4.65 8.70 -5.80
N PHE A 34 5.01 9.78 -6.47
CA PHE A 34 6.19 9.82 -7.31
C PHE A 34 7.45 9.47 -6.51
N LEU A 35 7.69 10.13 -5.37
CA LEU A 35 8.84 9.82 -4.52
C LEU A 35 8.86 8.35 -4.08
N LEU A 36 7.72 7.79 -3.69
CA LEU A 36 7.66 6.39 -3.29
C LEU A 36 7.92 5.45 -4.47
N ASN A 37 7.36 5.71 -5.64
CA ASN A 37 7.58 4.86 -6.81
C ASN A 37 9.05 4.83 -7.22
N GLU A 38 9.72 5.99 -7.22
CA GLU A 38 11.16 6.06 -7.53
C GLU A 38 11.99 5.38 -6.43
N PHE A 39 11.62 5.54 -5.16
CA PHE A 39 12.24 4.81 -4.06
C PHE A 39 12.08 3.29 -4.23
N CYS A 40 10.88 2.81 -4.58
CA CYS A 40 10.63 1.39 -4.78
C CYS A 40 11.47 0.82 -5.94
N ARG A 41 11.52 1.52 -7.07
CA ARG A 41 12.35 1.12 -8.22
C ARG A 41 13.83 1.04 -7.85
N LEU A 42 14.33 2.08 -7.17
CA LEU A 42 15.71 2.13 -6.70
C LEU A 42 16.02 1.01 -5.70
N ALA A 43 15.15 0.80 -4.72
CA ALA A 43 15.33 -0.23 -3.69
C ALA A 43 15.34 -1.64 -4.29
N LEU A 44 14.44 -1.94 -5.23
CA LEU A 44 14.39 -3.21 -5.94
C LEU A 44 15.64 -3.41 -6.80
N ALA A 45 16.07 -2.38 -7.54
CA ALA A 45 17.28 -2.44 -8.36
C ALA A 45 18.55 -2.64 -7.53
N LEU A 46 18.71 -1.92 -6.40
CA LEU A 46 19.85 -2.08 -5.49
C LEU A 46 19.83 -3.45 -4.78
N GLY A 47 18.64 -4.00 -4.53
CA GLY A 47 18.47 -5.33 -3.98
C GLY A 47 18.68 -6.46 -5.00
N GLY A 48 18.97 -6.14 -6.27
CA GLY A 48 19.10 -7.14 -7.34
C GLY A 48 17.79 -7.85 -7.67
N VAL A 49 16.63 -7.25 -7.32
CA VAL A 49 15.32 -7.85 -7.53
C VAL A 49 14.82 -7.53 -8.94
N HIS A 50 14.72 -8.57 -9.75
CA HIS A 50 14.10 -8.49 -11.08
C HIS A 50 12.60 -8.81 -10.97
N VAL A 51 11.76 -7.84 -11.30
CA VAL A 51 10.30 -7.98 -11.23
C VAL A 51 9.75 -8.27 -12.61
N ASN A 52 9.22 -9.47 -12.81
CA ASN A 52 8.47 -9.83 -14.00
C ASN A 52 6.98 -9.88 -13.66
N VAL A 53 6.20 -9.02 -14.29
CA VAL A 53 4.75 -8.92 -14.04
C VAL A 53 3.99 -9.33 -15.28
N THR A 54 3.01 -10.20 -15.13
CA THR A 54 2.09 -10.61 -16.19
C THR A 54 0.66 -10.30 -15.78
N GLY A 55 -0.23 -10.06 -16.76
CA GLY A 55 -1.65 -9.83 -16.49
C GLY A 55 -2.01 -8.41 -16.07
N LEU A 56 -1.09 -7.43 -16.15
CA LEU A 56 -1.39 -6.02 -15.84
C LEU A 56 -2.50 -5.43 -16.73
N GLU A 57 -2.65 -5.95 -17.93
CA GLU A 57 -3.71 -5.58 -18.86
C GLU A 57 -5.12 -5.94 -18.38
N LYS A 58 -5.23 -6.87 -17.41
CA LYS A 58 -6.50 -7.30 -16.80
C LYS A 58 -6.91 -6.44 -15.60
N VAL A 59 -5.99 -5.62 -15.11
CA VAL A 59 -6.26 -4.75 -13.95
C VAL A 59 -7.08 -3.55 -14.41
N PRO A 60 -8.25 -3.27 -13.78
CA PRO A 60 -9.07 -2.12 -14.14
C PRO A 60 -8.29 -0.80 -14.07
N ARG A 61 -8.43 0.03 -15.11
CA ARG A 61 -7.83 1.38 -15.16
C ARG A 61 -8.84 2.48 -14.93
N ASP A 62 -10.10 2.21 -15.24
CA ASP A 62 -11.18 3.20 -15.21
C ASP A 62 -12.08 3.08 -13.96
N SER A 63 -11.70 2.19 -13.04
CA SER A 63 -12.43 2.00 -11.78
C SER A 63 -11.49 1.65 -10.65
N ARG A 64 -11.93 1.91 -9.41
CA ARG A 64 -11.23 1.44 -8.21
C ARG A 64 -11.46 -0.06 -8.02
N PHE A 65 -10.56 -0.70 -7.29
CA PHE A 65 -10.58 -2.14 -7.03
C PHE A 65 -10.01 -2.47 -5.65
N LEU A 66 -10.26 -3.68 -5.20
CA LEU A 66 -9.57 -4.29 -4.07
C LEU A 66 -8.46 -5.20 -4.60
N LEU A 67 -7.19 -4.82 -4.38
CA LEU A 67 -6.04 -5.67 -4.64
C LEU A 67 -5.84 -6.64 -3.48
N VAL A 68 -5.78 -7.92 -3.79
CA VAL A 68 -5.57 -9.00 -2.82
C VAL A 68 -4.36 -9.81 -3.25
N SER A 69 -3.40 -9.99 -2.37
CA SER A 69 -2.21 -10.80 -2.65
C SER A 69 -1.79 -11.60 -1.42
N ASN A 70 -1.14 -12.74 -1.62
CA ASN A 70 -0.38 -13.40 -0.58
C ASN A 70 0.81 -12.52 -0.14
N HIS A 71 1.38 -12.77 1.04
CA HIS A 71 2.44 -11.93 1.60
C HIS A 71 3.65 -12.79 1.99
N ARG A 72 4.62 -12.87 1.10
CA ARG A 72 5.84 -13.69 1.28
C ARG A 72 7.04 -12.90 1.80
N PHE A 73 7.15 -11.63 1.40
CA PHE A 73 8.29 -10.78 1.72
C PHE A 73 7.87 -9.38 2.15
N ALA A 74 8.69 -8.74 2.97
CA ALA A 74 8.47 -7.35 3.40
C ALA A 74 8.45 -6.36 2.21
N PHE A 75 9.05 -6.74 1.09
CA PHE A 75 9.12 -5.91 -0.13
C PHE A 75 7.92 -6.04 -1.07
N ASP A 76 6.96 -6.94 -0.80
CA ASP A 76 5.78 -7.11 -1.68
C ASP A 76 5.05 -5.78 -1.96
N PRO A 77 4.83 -4.87 -0.98
CA PRO A 77 4.22 -3.58 -1.27
C PRO A 77 5.03 -2.73 -2.26
N LEU A 78 6.38 -2.83 -2.24
CA LEU A 78 7.25 -2.07 -3.14
C LEU A 78 7.08 -2.54 -4.59
N VAL A 79 6.91 -3.87 -4.78
CA VAL A 79 6.63 -4.44 -6.10
C VAL A 79 5.33 -3.89 -6.65
N PHE A 80 4.25 -3.82 -5.86
CA PHE A 80 2.98 -3.26 -6.32
C PHE A 80 3.07 -1.77 -6.65
N TYR A 81 3.73 -0.97 -5.81
CA TYR A 81 3.91 0.46 -6.08
C TYR A 81 4.73 0.70 -7.36
N SER A 82 5.81 -0.07 -7.58
CA SER A 82 6.65 0.07 -8.78
C SER A 82 5.96 -0.43 -10.05
N SER A 83 5.12 -1.48 -9.96
CA SER A 83 4.47 -2.12 -11.11
C SER A 83 3.15 -1.45 -11.50
N MET A 84 2.45 -0.83 -10.55
CA MET A 84 1.14 -0.19 -10.77
C MET A 84 1.13 1.26 -10.26
N PRO A 85 2.03 2.15 -10.74
CA PRO A 85 2.14 3.53 -10.26
C PRO A 85 0.87 4.36 -10.51
N TRP A 86 0.04 3.94 -11.47
CA TRP A 86 -1.21 4.56 -11.87
C TRP A 86 -2.41 4.20 -10.98
N ALA A 87 -2.31 3.11 -10.20
CA ALA A 87 -3.47 2.50 -9.53
C ALA A 87 -3.91 3.21 -8.24
N ASP A 88 -3.23 4.28 -7.81
CA ASP A 88 -3.52 4.99 -6.55
C ASP A 88 -3.73 4.05 -5.36
N LEU A 89 -2.85 3.04 -5.21
CA LEU A 89 -2.96 2.05 -4.16
C LEU A 89 -2.78 2.68 -2.76
N ALA A 90 -3.68 2.32 -1.85
CA ALA A 90 -3.58 2.57 -0.43
C ALA A 90 -3.63 1.23 0.32
N PHE A 91 -2.58 0.92 1.10
CA PHE A 91 -2.50 -0.34 1.80
C PHE A 91 -3.18 -0.30 3.17
N LEU A 92 -3.87 -1.39 3.51
CA LEU A 92 -4.15 -1.72 4.91
C LEU A 92 -2.86 -2.27 5.53
N SER A 93 -2.26 -1.55 6.43
CA SER A 93 -0.95 -1.86 6.98
C SER A 93 -0.96 -1.94 8.49
N LYS A 94 -0.01 -2.69 9.03
CA LYS A 94 0.19 -2.85 10.46
C LYS A 94 0.35 -1.48 11.14
N LYS A 95 -0.35 -1.24 12.26
CA LYS A 95 -0.36 0.06 12.96
C LYS A 95 1.05 0.52 13.38
N GLU A 96 1.95 -0.40 13.70
CA GLU A 96 3.32 -0.10 14.12
C GLU A 96 4.16 0.55 13.02
N ASN A 97 3.81 0.35 11.75
CA ASN A 97 4.47 1.04 10.64
C ASN A 97 4.21 2.55 10.67
N PHE A 98 3.10 2.98 11.29
CA PHE A 98 2.76 4.39 11.45
C PHE A 98 3.51 5.08 12.61
N SER A 99 4.33 4.37 13.37
CA SER A 99 5.25 4.94 14.36
C SER A 99 6.65 5.21 13.80
N ILE A 100 7.00 4.67 12.62
CA ILE A 100 8.27 4.94 11.93
C ILE A 100 8.12 6.25 11.16
N PHE A 101 8.83 7.30 11.56
CA PHE A 101 8.60 8.68 11.10
C PHE A 101 8.41 8.80 9.59
N VAL A 102 9.41 8.47 8.77
CA VAL A 102 9.36 8.63 7.31
C VAL A 102 8.26 7.77 6.69
N VAL A 103 8.17 6.50 7.10
CA VAL A 103 7.16 5.55 6.63
C VAL A 103 5.75 6.07 6.93
N ALA A 104 5.53 6.53 8.16
CA ALA A 104 4.24 7.06 8.60
C ALA A 104 3.78 8.25 7.75
N GLN A 105 4.70 9.18 7.45
CA GLN A 105 4.37 10.37 6.67
C GLN A 105 4.02 10.02 5.23
N ILE A 106 4.80 9.14 4.59
CA ILE A 106 4.51 8.65 3.24
C ILE A 106 3.17 7.93 3.22
N MET A 107 2.94 6.98 4.14
CA MET A 107 1.71 6.21 4.21
C MET A 107 0.47 7.09 4.39
N ARG A 108 0.54 8.13 5.25
CA ARG A 108 -0.55 9.10 5.42
C ARG A 108 -0.84 9.86 4.12
N LYS A 109 0.21 10.29 3.41
CA LYS A 109 0.07 11.02 2.13
C LYS A 109 -0.48 10.15 1.01
N LEU A 110 -0.38 8.82 1.13
CA LEU A 110 -0.95 7.85 0.20
C LEU A 110 -2.27 7.23 0.67
N LEU A 111 -2.89 7.78 1.72
CA LEU A 111 -4.14 7.30 2.29
C LEU A 111 -4.08 5.86 2.83
N CYS A 112 -2.90 5.34 3.14
CA CYS A 112 -2.79 4.04 3.80
C CYS A 112 -3.45 4.07 5.18
N LEU A 113 -4.02 2.95 5.57
CA LEU A 113 -4.81 2.84 6.80
C LEU A 113 -4.18 1.85 7.79
N PRO A 114 -4.08 2.22 9.08
CA PRO A 114 -3.55 1.33 10.10
C PRO A 114 -4.55 0.21 10.43
N VAL A 115 -4.06 -0.99 10.61
CA VAL A 115 -4.82 -2.14 11.13
C VAL A 115 -4.20 -2.60 12.43
N ASP A 116 -4.99 -2.62 13.49
CA ASP A 116 -4.62 -3.20 14.77
C ASP A 116 -5.09 -4.65 14.83
N ARG A 117 -4.16 -5.58 14.74
CA ARG A 117 -4.47 -7.02 14.71
C ARG A 117 -5.01 -7.56 16.03
N ASN A 118 -4.83 -6.80 17.10
CA ASN A 118 -5.27 -7.16 18.46
C ASN A 118 -6.55 -6.43 18.86
N ASN A 119 -7.08 -5.55 17.98
CA ASN A 119 -8.28 -4.78 18.26
C ASN A 119 -9.19 -4.74 17.02
N ASP A 120 -10.17 -5.64 17.02
CA ASP A 120 -11.11 -5.79 15.89
C ASP A 120 -11.94 -4.53 15.68
N ARG A 121 -12.27 -3.78 16.74
CA ARG A 121 -13.05 -2.54 16.64
C ARG A 121 -12.27 -1.44 15.89
N GLU A 122 -10.98 -1.28 16.20
CA GLU A 122 -10.13 -0.31 15.49
C GLU A 122 -9.88 -0.77 14.03
N SER A 123 -9.66 -2.06 13.82
CA SER A 123 -9.53 -2.64 12.48
C SER A 123 -10.78 -2.42 11.65
N LEU A 124 -11.97 -2.54 12.24
CA LEU A 124 -13.24 -2.27 11.56
C LEU A 124 -13.35 -0.82 11.10
N LYS A 125 -12.91 0.16 11.91
CA LYS A 125 -12.89 1.58 11.49
C LYS A 125 -12.05 1.78 10.24
N SER A 126 -10.89 1.14 10.15
CA SER A 126 -10.02 1.21 8.98
C SER A 126 -10.65 0.55 7.76
N ILE A 127 -11.35 -0.58 7.93
CA ILE A 127 -12.12 -1.23 6.86
C ILE A 127 -13.23 -0.31 6.34
N LEU A 128 -14.00 0.30 7.23
CA LEU A 128 -15.07 1.23 6.84
C LEU A 128 -14.51 2.45 6.08
N LYS A 129 -13.36 2.97 6.54
CA LYS A 129 -12.69 4.07 5.86
C LYS A 129 -12.13 3.65 4.49
N ALA A 130 -11.63 2.43 4.35
CA ALA A 130 -11.21 1.87 3.07
C ALA A 130 -12.37 1.78 2.07
N ILE A 131 -13.54 1.32 2.52
CA ILE A 131 -14.76 1.30 1.71
C ILE A 131 -15.12 2.71 1.24
N GLN A 132 -15.04 3.69 2.14
CA GLN A 132 -15.34 5.08 1.81
C GLN A 132 -14.35 5.65 0.79
N PHE A 133 -13.05 5.34 0.91
CA PHE A 133 -12.04 5.79 -0.06
C PHE A 133 -12.30 5.27 -1.47
N ILE A 134 -12.74 4.02 -1.59
CA ILE A 134 -13.14 3.45 -2.89
C ILE A 134 -14.38 4.17 -3.43
N LYS A 135 -15.42 4.34 -2.61
CA LYS A 135 -16.69 4.99 -3.02
C LYS A 135 -16.51 6.44 -3.42
N ASP A 136 -15.61 7.15 -2.78
CA ASP A 136 -15.26 8.55 -3.08
C ASP A 136 -14.25 8.68 -4.24
N ASP A 137 -13.95 7.59 -4.93
CA ASP A 137 -12.94 7.52 -6.01
C ASP A 137 -11.56 8.05 -5.61
N LYS A 138 -11.19 7.91 -4.32
CA LYS A 138 -9.91 8.42 -3.78
C LYS A 138 -8.74 7.48 -4.02
N ALA A 139 -8.94 6.17 -3.79
CA ALA A 139 -7.87 5.18 -3.89
C ALA A 139 -8.43 3.77 -4.12
N SER A 140 -7.68 2.93 -4.81
CA SER A 140 -7.82 1.48 -4.76
C SER A 140 -7.19 0.95 -3.49
N ILE A 141 -7.76 -0.09 -2.89
CA ILE A 141 -7.27 -0.63 -1.62
C ILE A 141 -6.47 -1.90 -1.85
N ALA A 142 -5.30 -2.00 -1.26
CA ALA A 142 -4.46 -3.19 -1.31
C ALA A 142 -4.39 -3.86 0.07
N VAL A 143 -4.56 -5.17 0.09
CA VAL A 143 -4.56 -5.96 1.31
C VAL A 143 -3.78 -7.27 1.14
N PHE A 144 -3.15 -7.70 2.21
CA PHE A 144 -2.64 -9.05 2.38
C PHE A 144 -3.56 -9.78 3.37
N PRO A 145 -4.49 -10.63 2.91
CA PRO A 145 -5.53 -11.22 3.76
C PRO A 145 -4.97 -12.16 4.83
N GLU A 146 -3.76 -12.67 4.66
CA GLU A 146 -3.02 -13.43 5.66
C GLU A 146 -2.75 -12.62 6.94
N GLY A 147 -2.76 -11.28 6.82
CA GLY A 147 -2.54 -10.36 7.94
C GLY A 147 -1.11 -10.36 8.48
N ARG A 148 -0.20 -11.16 7.96
CA ARG A 148 1.23 -11.21 8.29
C ARG A 148 2.03 -11.77 7.14
N THR A 149 3.33 -11.51 7.14
CA THR A 149 4.26 -12.15 6.20
C THR A 149 4.32 -13.65 6.47
N ASN A 150 4.07 -14.46 5.45
CA ASN A 150 4.18 -15.90 5.54
C ASN A 150 5.65 -16.33 5.46
N ARG A 151 6.17 -16.83 6.57
CA ARG A 151 7.55 -17.35 6.69
C ARG A 151 7.58 -18.87 6.82
N THR A 152 6.44 -19.53 6.59
CA THR A 152 6.32 -21.00 6.66
C THR A 152 6.56 -21.64 5.30
N ALA A 153 6.66 -22.95 5.27
CA ALA A 153 6.72 -23.73 4.03
C ALA A 153 5.37 -23.79 3.31
N ASP A 154 4.28 -23.51 4.01
CA ASP A 154 2.95 -23.49 3.41
C ASP A 154 2.84 -22.38 2.36
N PRO A 155 2.20 -22.64 1.22
CA PRO A 155 2.06 -21.64 0.17
C PRO A 155 1.22 -20.44 0.61
N LEU A 156 0.21 -20.66 1.46
CA LEU A 156 -0.72 -19.64 1.96
C LEU A 156 -1.00 -19.85 3.45
N LEU A 157 -1.20 -18.74 4.16
CA LEU A 157 -1.74 -18.76 5.53
C LEU A 157 -3.27 -18.59 5.51
N PRO A 158 -3.96 -18.95 6.61
CA PRO A 158 -5.39 -18.70 6.74
C PRO A 158 -5.74 -17.23 6.53
N TYR A 159 -6.78 -16.97 5.74
CA TYR A 159 -7.21 -15.62 5.38
C TYR A 159 -8.14 -15.01 6.42
N ARG A 160 -7.98 -13.74 6.68
CA ARG A 160 -8.93 -12.91 7.43
C ARG A 160 -10.04 -12.45 6.48
N CYS A 161 -11.09 -13.24 6.35
CA CYS A 161 -12.16 -13.04 5.37
C CYS A 161 -12.87 -11.68 5.48
N GLY A 162 -12.78 -10.98 6.63
CA GLY A 162 -13.38 -9.66 6.81
C GLY A 162 -12.92 -8.59 5.82
N VAL A 163 -11.72 -8.72 5.24
CA VAL A 163 -11.19 -7.75 4.27
C VAL A 163 -11.93 -7.79 2.93
N PHE A 164 -12.50 -8.93 2.55
CA PHE A 164 -13.27 -9.06 1.31
C PHE A 164 -14.59 -8.29 1.32
N LYS A 165 -15.10 -7.95 2.53
CA LYS A 165 -16.26 -7.07 2.68
C LYS A 165 -16.00 -5.67 2.12
N ILE A 166 -14.74 -5.27 1.95
CA ILE A 166 -14.38 -4.00 1.31
C ILE A 166 -14.90 -3.98 -0.13
N ALA A 167 -14.56 -4.98 -0.94
CA ALA A 167 -15.01 -5.06 -2.33
C ALA A 167 -16.53 -5.20 -2.42
N GLN A 168 -17.13 -6.08 -1.58
CA GLN A 168 -18.58 -6.29 -1.55
C GLN A 168 -19.34 -5.01 -1.21
N LYS A 169 -18.91 -4.27 -0.16
CA LYS A 169 -19.61 -3.05 0.30
C LYS A 169 -19.34 -1.84 -0.58
N ALA A 170 -18.19 -1.80 -1.25
CA ALA A 170 -17.85 -0.75 -2.20
C ALA A 170 -18.36 -1.04 -3.62
N ASN A 171 -18.80 -2.28 -3.89
CA ASN A 171 -19.24 -2.77 -5.21
C ASN A 171 -18.16 -2.61 -6.29
N VAL A 172 -16.97 -3.13 -6.01
CA VAL A 172 -15.82 -3.04 -6.92
C VAL A 172 -15.21 -4.41 -7.18
N PRO A 173 -14.50 -4.60 -8.30
CA PRO A 173 -13.81 -5.85 -8.60
C PRO A 173 -12.69 -6.14 -7.60
N ILE A 174 -12.37 -7.44 -7.47
CA ILE A 174 -11.19 -7.92 -6.74
C ILE A 174 -10.12 -8.29 -7.78
N VAL A 175 -8.95 -7.71 -7.64
CA VAL A 175 -7.74 -8.07 -8.39
C VAL A 175 -6.91 -8.99 -7.52
N ILE A 176 -6.72 -10.23 -7.96
CA ILE A 176 -5.95 -11.24 -7.23
C ILE A 176 -4.56 -11.34 -7.85
N CYS A 177 -3.54 -11.23 -7.01
CA CYS A 177 -2.14 -11.36 -7.38
C CYS A 177 -1.44 -12.42 -6.52
N SER A 178 -0.50 -13.13 -7.10
CA SER A 178 0.32 -14.15 -6.41
C SER A 178 1.76 -14.07 -6.88
#